data_b31c36c44f64ee5ec2a115f0cf7407be
#
_entry.id   b31c36c44f64ee5ec2a115f0cf7407be
#
_cell.length_a   1.000
_cell.length_b   1.000
_cell.length_c   1.000
_cell.angle_alpha   90.00
_cell.angle_beta   90.00
_cell.angle_gamma   90.00
#
_symmetry.space_group_name_H-M   'P 1'
#
loop_
_entity.id
_entity.type
_entity.pdbx_description
1 polymer ?
#
loop_
_entity_poly.entity_id
_entity_poly.type
_entity_poly.pdbx_seq_one_letter_code
_entity_poly.pdbx_strand_id
1 'polypeptide(L)'
;MQTEKFDVVIAGAGPAGCAAAYMLSEKGLKIALVDKDTFPRDKICGDALGADVTKQFHLMSETLAANLQQFDTKIPSNGVRFITPKHRQLDIAFTKPEKVFGGGFVAKRIDFDNFFFSETAKQPDIFIFQNQKIVSVTNNQNKIIVQSASISFEASMLLVADGAHSFLNKKLTENVVEKDHFCAGVRQYYSNVKDFHPENHIELHFYKDILPGYLWIFPLPGNQANVGLG
;
A
#
# COMPACT_ATOMS: atom_id res chain seq x y z
N MET A 1 6.80 5.13 31.64
CA MET A 1 6.16 5.08 30.33
C MET A 1 4.74 4.62 30.54
N GLN A 2 3.75 5.28 29.99
CA GLN A 2 2.34 4.86 30.11
C GLN A 2 2.14 3.57 29.30
N THR A 3 1.48 2.57 29.92
CA THR A 3 1.14 1.32 29.23
C THR A 3 -0.34 1.32 28.92
N GLU A 4 -0.67 1.12 27.65
CA GLU A 4 -2.05 0.99 27.16
C GLU A 4 -2.35 -0.44 26.77
N LYS A 5 -3.58 -0.91 27.02
CA LYS A 5 -3.98 -2.29 26.80
C LYS A 5 -4.94 -2.41 25.61
N PHE A 6 -4.64 -3.37 24.75
CA PHE A 6 -5.38 -3.69 23.54
C PHE A 6 -5.53 -5.22 23.40
N ASP A 7 -6.45 -5.65 22.56
CA ASP A 7 -6.52 -7.04 22.14
C ASP A 7 -5.48 -7.31 21.05
N VAL A 8 -5.35 -6.36 20.12
CA VAL A 8 -4.45 -6.45 18.96
C VAL A 8 -3.66 -5.15 18.80
N VAL A 9 -2.37 -5.27 18.62
CA VAL A 9 -1.51 -4.19 18.11
C VAL A 9 -1.17 -4.49 16.65
N ILE A 10 -1.38 -3.52 15.77
CA ILE A 10 -1.00 -3.60 14.36
C ILE A 10 0.14 -2.61 14.11
N ALA A 11 1.30 -3.13 13.74
CA ALA A 11 2.49 -2.34 13.46
C ALA A 11 2.57 -1.98 11.97
N GLY A 12 2.33 -0.70 11.65
CA GLY A 12 2.26 -0.14 10.31
C GLY A 12 0.82 0.12 9.86
N ALA A 13 0.53 1.38 9.49
CA ALA A 13 -0.77 1.83 8.97
C ALA A 13 -0.75 2.00 7.43
N GLY A 14 0.12 1.28 6.74
CA GLY A 14 0.03 1.12 5.29
C GLY A 14 -1.18 0.25 4.89
N PRO A 15 -1.41 -0.01 3.59
CA PRO A 15 -2.59 -0.75 3.13
C PRO A 15 -2.82 -2.09 3.84
N ALA A 16 -1.76 -2.83 4.14
CA ALA A 16 -1.88 -4.12 4.85
C ALA A 16 -2.40 -3.94 6.29
N GLY A 17 -1.84 -2.98 7.02
CA GLY A 17 -2.27 -2.70 8.40
C GLY A 17 -3.67 -2.09 8.46
N CYS A 18 -4.00 -1.17 7.54
CA CYS A 18 -5.34 -0.63 7.41
C CYS A 18 -6.36 -1.73 7.08
N ALA A 19 -6.06 -2.62 6.14
CA ALA A 19 -6.95 -3.74 5.80
C ALA A 19 -7.18 -4.66 7.01
N ALA A 20 -6.12 -5.01 7.73
CA ALA A 20 -6.23 -5.83 8.94
C ALA A 20 -7.07 -5.15 10.02
N ALA A 21 -6.80 -3.86 10.30
CA ALA A 21 -7.55 -3.08 11.28
C ALA A 21 -9.02 -2.98 10.89
N TYR A 22 -9.32 -2.64 9.62
CA TYR A 22 -10.68 -2.51 9.11
C TYR A 22 -11.47 -3.82 9.27
N MET A 23 -10.88 -4.95 8.89
CA MET A 23 -11.53 -6.27 8.98
C MET A 23 -11.73 -6.76 10.42
N LEU A 24 -10.93 -6.28 11.35
CA LEU A 24 -11.02 -6.64 12.77
C LEU A 24 -11.96 -5.72 13.56
N SER A 25 -12.27 -4.51 13.07
CA SER A 25 -13.04 -3.50 13.80
C SER A 25 -14.46 -3.95 14.19
N GLU A 26 -15.09 -4.81 13.39
CA GLU A 26 -16.42 -5.33 13.64
C GLU A 26 -16.45 -6.59 14.53
N LYS A 27 -15.31 -6.96 15.11
CA LYS A 27 -15.18 -8.18 15.92
C LYS A 27 -15.20 -7.91 17.42
N GLY A 28 -15.45 -6.66 17.82
CA GLY A 28 -15.45 -6.26 19.23
C GLY A 28 -14.05 -6.31 19.88
N LEU A 29 -13.00 -6.17 19.07
CA LEU A 29 -11.61 -6.16 19.51
C LEU A 29 -11.09 -4.74 19.61
N LYS A 30 -10.46 -4.40 20.71
CA LYS A 30 -9.76 -3.12 20.90
C LYS A 30 -8.41 -3.16 20.16
N ILE A 31 -8.26 -2.34 19.13
CA ILE A 31 -7.14 -2.39 18.19
C ILE A 31 -6.30 -1.11 18.30
N ALA A 32 -4.97 -1.27 18.51
CA ALA A 32 -4.03 -0.18 18.32
C ALA A 32 -3.41 -0.27 16.92
N LEU A 33 -3.66 0.71 16.06
CA LEU A 33 -2.99 0.87 14.77
C LEU A 33 -1.85 1.88 14.93
N VAL A 34 -0.62 1.38 14.87
CA VAL A 34 0.59 2.12 15.23
C VAL A 34 1.45 2.33 13.99
N ASP A 35 1.78 3.58 13.66
CA ASP A 35 2.71 3.89 12.56
C ASP A 35 3.79 4.87 13.01
N LYS A 36 4.98 4.71 12.43
CA LYS A 36 6.13 5.60 12.67
C LYS A 36 5.95 6.97 12.03
N ASP A 37 5.16 7.05 10.97
CA ASP A 37 4.92 8.26 10.19
C ASP A 37 3.59 8.93 10.58
N THR A 38 3.37 10.15 10.11
CA THR A 38 2.10 10.86 10.21
C THR A 38 1.48 10.93 8.82
N PHE A 39 0.22 10.59 8.69
CA PHE A 39 -0.51 10.64 7.41
C PHE A 39 -1.07 12.05 7.14
N PRO A 40 -1.08 12.50 5.85
CA PRO A 40 -0.62 11.79 4.66
C PRO A 40 0.90 11.67 4.59
N ARG A 41 1.40 10.50 4.14
CA ARG A 41 2.83 10.26 3.94
C ARG A 41 3.10 9.65 2.57
N ASP A 42 4.26 9.94 2.00
CA ASP A 42 4.69 9.31 0.75
C ASP A 42 5.19 7.88 0.97
N LYS A 43 5.09 7.08 -0.07
CA LYS A 43 5.64 5.72 -0.14
C LYS A 43 6.12 5.44 -1.55
N ILE A 44 7.40 5.11 -1.70
CA ILE A 44 7.97 4.76 -3.00
C ILE A 44 7.22 3.56 -3.59
N CYS A 45 6.62 3.77 -4.77
CA CYS A 45 5.82 2.82 -5.51
C CYS A 45 5.63 3.32 -6.95
N GLY A 46 5.25 2.44 -7.89
CA GLY A 46 4.81 2.82 -9.23
C GLY A 46 3.39 3.39 -9.27
N ASP A 47 2.64 3.34 -8.17
CA ASP A 47 1.29 3.91 -8.03
C ASP A 47 0.18 3.20 -8.84
N ALA A 48 0.50 2.15 -9.58
CA ALA A 48 -0.50 1.33 -10.25
C ALA A 48 -1.13 0.34 -9.26
N LEU A 49 -2.44 0.39 -9.16
CA LEU A 49 -3.28 -0.42 -8.28
C LEU A 49 -4.17 -1.31 -9.15
N GLY A 50 -3.92 -2.61 -9.13
CA GLY A 50 -4.65 -3.57 -9.95
C GLY A 50 -6.12 -3.73 -9.56
N ALA A 51 -6.91 -4.35 -10.42
CA ALA A 51 -8.34 -4.63 -10.19
C ALA A 51 -8.60 -5.44 -8.90
N ASP A 52 -7.61 -6.21 -8.44
CA ASP A 52 -7.70 -6.92 -7.16
C ASP A 52 -7.86 -5.97 -5.96
N VAL A 53 -7.30 -4.76 -6.00
CA VAL A 53 -7.50 -3.78 -4.93
C VAL A 53 -8.99 -3.42 -4.85
N THR A 54 -9.62 -3.07 -5.97
CA THR A 54 -11.05 -2.75 -6.01
C THR A 54 -11.90 -3.92 -5.52
N LYS A 55 -11.56 -5.15 -5.93
CA LYS A 55 -12.22 -6.37 -5.47
C LYS A 55 -12.09 -6.56 -3.96
N GLN A 56 -10.89 -6.35 -3.40
CA GLN A 56 -10.68 -6.48 -1.95
C GLN A 56 -11.49 -5.46 -1.16
N PHE A 57 -11.60 -4.22 -1.66
CA PHE A 57 -12.43 -3.19 -1.03
C PHE A 57 -13.91 -3.59 -0.96
N HIS A 58 -14.46 -4.18 -2.05
CA HIS A 58 -15.81 -4.75 -2.03
C HIS A 58 -15.98 -5.90 -1.04
N LEU A 59 -14.99 -6.78 -0.96
CA LEU A 59 -15.02 -7.89 -0.01
C LEU A 59 -14.94 -7.42 1.45
N MET A 60 -14.28 -6.30 1.69
CA MET A 60 -14.21 -5.70 3.03
C MET A 60 -15.50 -4.98 3.40
N SER A 61 -16.03 -4.14 2.51
CA SER A 61 -17.25 -3.36 2.74
C SER A 61 -17.75 -2.71 1.45
N GLU A 62 -19.04 -2.83 1.17
CA GLU A 62 -19.69 -2.10 0.06
C GLU A 62 -19.58 -0.59 0.23
N THR A 63 -19.68 -0.08 1.46
CA THR A 63 -19.49 1.35 1.74
C THR A 63 -18.07 1.80 1.43
N LEU A 64 -17.07 1.04 1.86
CA LEU A 64 -15.67 1.34 1.57
C LEU A 64 -15.39 1.32 0.06
N ALA A 65 -15.97 0.36 -0.66
CA ALA A 65 -15.88 0.27 -2.10
C ALA A 65 -16.54 1.46 -2.81
N ALA A 66 -17.73 1.89 -2.35
CA ALA A 66 -18.40 3.07 -2.86
C ALA A 66 -17.58 4.35 -2.62
N ASN A 67 -16.95 4.49 -1.45
CA ASN A 67 -16.05 5.60 -1.16
C ASN A 67 -14.80 5.59 -2.07
N LEU A 68 -14.25 4.39 -2.36
CA LEU A 68 -13.15 4.25 -3.33
C LEU A 68 -13.58 4.67 -4.75
N GLN A 69 -14.81 4.42 -5.16
CA GLN A 69 -15.32 4.89 -6.44
C GLN A 69 -15.33 6.42 -6.54
N GLN A 70 -15.68 7.10 -5.44
CA GLN A 70 -15.71 8.57 -5.34
C GLN A 70 -14.34 9.20 -5.10
N PHE A 71 -13.31 8.40 -4.84
CA PHE A 71 -11.94 8.89 -4.67
C PHE A 71 -11.45 9.52 -5.99
N ASP A 72 -11.24 10.82 -6.01
CA ASP A 72 -11.08 11.66 -7.20
C ASP A 72 -9.64 11.81 -7.71
N THR A 73 -8.63 11.51 -6.85
CA THR A 73 -7.22 11.61 -7.20
C THR A 73 -6.66 10.35 -7.87
N LYS A 74 -7.50 9.60 -8.58
CA LYS A 74 -7.14 8.43 -9.37
C LYS A 74 -7.57 8.57 -10.83
N ILE A 75 -6.90 7.83 -11.70
CA ILE A 75 -7.40 7.60 -13.07
C ILE A 75 -7.51 6.11 -13.35
N PRO A 76 -8.49 5.66 -14.13
CA PRO A 76 -8.60 4.26 -14.49
C PRO A 76 -7.38 3.81 -15.31
N SER A 77 -6.92 2.59 -15.11
CA SER A 77 -5.93 1.91 -15.95
C SER A 77 -6.66 0.84 -16.75
N ASN A 78 -6.76 1.05 -18.07
CA ASN A 78 -7.54 0.17 -18.95
C ASN A 78 -6.69 -0.83 -19.73
N GLY A 79 -5.38 -0.82 -19.53
CA GLY A 79 -4.49 -1.74 -20.23
C GLY A 79 -3.02 -1.53 -19.88
N VAL A 80 -2.18 -2.26 -20.55
CA VAL A 80 -0.73 -2.14 -20.48
C VAL A 80 -0.14 -2.05 -21.88
N ARG A 81 0.81 -1.14 -22.06
CA ARG A 81 1.65 -1.02 -23.25
C ARG A 81 3.03 -1.54 -22.94
N PHE A 82 3.46 -2.55 -23.64
CA PHE A 82 4.82 -3.06 -23.60
C PHE A 82 5.66 -2.44 -24.72
N ILE A 83 6.81 -1.92 -24.38
CA ILE A 83 7.79 -1.40 -25.35
C ILE A 83 9.05 -2.26 -25.29
N THR A 84 9.34 -2.96 -26.37
CA THR A 84 10.50 -3.85 -26.46
C THR A 84 11.81 -3.07 -26.63
N PRO A 85 13.00 -3.71 -26.43
CA PRO A 85 14.30 -3.08 -26.68
C PRO A 85 14.52 -2.61 -28.13
N LYS A 86 13.72 -3.08 -29.08
CA LYS A 86 13.70 -2.64 -30.49
C LYS A 86 12.59 -1.63 -30.79
N HIS A 87 12.04 -0.99 -29.74
CA HIS A 87 10.96 0.01 -29.81
C HIS A 87 9.65 -0.49 -30.48
N ARG A 88 9.44 -1.81 -30.54
CA ARG A 88 8.14 -2.36 -30.94
C ARG A 88 7.17 -2.24 -29.77
N GLN A 89 5.95 -1.84 -30.07
CA GLN A 89 4.88 -1.65 -29.10
C GLN A 89 3.89 -2.81 -29.19
N LEU A 90 3.37 -3.21 -28.04
CA LEU A 90 2.28 -4.15 -27.90
C LEU A 90 1.30 -3.61 -26.85
N ASP A 91 0.11 -3.26 -27.27
CA ASP A 91 -0.96 -2.81 -26.39
C ASP A 91 -1.86 -3.99 -26.04
N ILE A 92 -2.08 -4.20 -24.75
CA ILE A 92 -3.00 -5.22 -24.23
C ILE A 92 -4.02 -4.51 -23.37
N ALA A 93 -5.25 -4.43 -23.86
CA ALA A 93 -6.36 -3.90 -23.08
C ALA A 93 -6.75 -4.92 -21.98
N PHE A 94 -7.04 -4.42 -20.80
CA PHE A 94 -7.61 -5.26 -19.76
C PHE A 94 -9.07 -5.57 -20.09
N THR A 95 -9.43 -6.83 -20.05
CA THR A 95 -10.83 -7.23 -20.18
C THR A 95 -11.59 -6.65 -18.98
N LYS A 96 -12.60 -5.81 -19.26
CA LYS A 96 -13.50 -5.37 -18.21
C LYS A 96 -14.27 -6.61 -17.74
N PRO A 97 -14.12 -7.04 -16.49
CA PRO A 97 -14.97 -8.10 -15.99
C PRO A 97 -16.42 -7.60 -16.12
N GLU A 98 -17.29 -8.40 -16.71
CA GLU A 98 -18.71 -8.06 -16.91
C GLU A 98 -19.46 -7.81 -15.59
N LYS A 99 -18.81 -8.03 -14.47
CA LYS A 99 -19.36 -7.90 -13.12
C LYS A 99 -18.49 -7.03 -12.22
N VAL A 100 -19.06 -5.87 -11.90
CA VAL A 100 -19.21 -5.28 -10.59
C VAL A 100 -18.03 -4.53 -9.96
N PHE A 101 -16.76 -4.97 -10.03
CA PHE A 101 -15.76 -4.39 -9.11
C PHE A 101 -14.94 -3.22 -9.67
N GLY A 102 -15.16 -2.84 -10.92
CA GLY A 102 -14.30 -1.84 -11.58
C GLY A 102 -12.94 -2.41 -11.99
N GLY A 103 -12.18 -1.61 -12.75
CA GLY A 103 -10.83 -1.93 -13.19
C GLY A 103 -9.76 -1.52 -12.18
N GLY A 104 -8.50 -1.75 -12.53
CA GLY A 104 -7.38 -1.13 -11.84
C GLY A 104 -7.33 0.38 -12.09
N PHE A 105 -6.53 1.07 -11.31
CA PHE A 105 -6.35 2.51 -11.41
C PHE A 105 -4.92 2.91 -11.04
N VAL A 106 -4.55 4.13 -11.38
CA VAL A 106 -3.30 4.73 -10.95
C VAL A 106 -3.62 5.90 -10.04
N ALA A 107 -2.99 5.92 -8.86
CA ALA A 107 -3.14 6.97 -7.87
C ALA A 107 -1.86 7.09 -7.05
N LYS A 108 -1.43 8.32 -6.75
CA LYS A 108 -0.28 8.51 -5.87
C LYS A 108 -0.50 7.83 -4.54
N ARG A 109 0.52 7.13 -4.06
CA ARG A 109 0.44 6.43 -2.78
C ARG A 109 0.19 7.36 -1.60
N ILE A 110 0.63 8.60 -1.67
CA ILE A 110 0.32 9.60 -0.64
C ILE A 110 -1.19 9.83 -0.51
N ASP A 111 -1.90 9.89 -1.63
CA ASP A 111 -3.34 10.12 -1.66
C ASP A 111 -4.12 8.84 -1.33
N PHE A 112 -3.77 7.72 -1.98
CA PHE A 112 -4.45 6.44 -1.76
C PHE A 112 -4.26 5.90 -0.34
N ASP A 113 -3.02 5.92 0.19
CA ASP A 113 -2.75 5.44 1.54
C ASP A 113 -3.48 6.30 2.58
N ASN A 114 -3.51 7.64 2.37
CA ASN A 114 -4.25 8.54 3.25
C ASN A 114 -5.77 8.34 3.17
N PHE A 115 -6.31 8.10 1.97
CA PHE A 115 -7.71 7.75 1.80
C PHE A 115 -8.05 6.50 2.63
N PHE A 116 -7.31 5.41 2.43
CA PHE A 116 -7.61 4.16 3.13
C PHE A 116 -7.38 4.26 4.64
N PHE A 117 -6.32 4.96 5.07
CA PHE A 117 -6.08 5.26 6.46
C PHE A 117 -7.26 6.03 7.09
N SER A 118 -7.76 7.06 6.40
CA SER A 118 -8.86 7.88 6.88
C SER A 118 -10.18 7.08 6.99
N GLU A 119 -10.45 6.19 6.05
CA GLU A 119 -11.61 5.29 6.12
C GLU A 119 -11.47 4.28 7.27
N THR A 120 -10.27 3.78 7.50
CA THR A 120 -9.97 2.87 8.62
C THR A 120 -10.12 3.58 9.97
N ALA A 121 -9.66 4.82 10.07
CA ALA A 121 -9.74 5.60 11.31
C ALA A 121 -11.17 5.95 11.74
N LYS A 122 -12.15 5.85 10.84
CA LYS A 122 -13.58 6.04 11.15
C LYS A 122 -14.23 4.82 11.81
N GLN A 123 -13.57 3.66 11.75
CA GLN A 123 -14.13 2.42 12.26
C GLN A 123 -14.10 2.39 13.81
N PRO A 124 -15.09 1.76 14.44
CA PRO A 124 -15.13 1.61 15.89
C PRO A 124 -13.94 0.78 16.38
N ASP A 125 -13.57 1.00 17.65
CA ASP A 125 -12.56 0.22 18.37
C ASP A 125 -11.14 0.24 17.78
N ILE A 126 -10.87 1.12 16.80
CA ILE A 126 -9.53 1.39 16.27
C ILE A 126 -8.97 2.66 16.89
N PHE A 127 -7.85 2.51 17.58
CA PHE A 127 -7.10 3.60 18.21
C PHE A 127 -5.84 3.87 17.40
N ILE A 128 -5.71 5.08 16.88
CA ILE A 128 -4.64 5.48 15.97
C ILE A 128 -3.47 6.08 16.74
N PHE A 129 -2.27 5.56 16.51
CA PHE A 129 -1.03 6.06 17.08
C PHE A 129 -0.03 6.36 15.96
N GLN A 130 0.01 7.61 15.54
CA GLN A 130 0.96 8.12 14.56
C GLN A 130 2.23 8.64 15.22
N ASN A 131 3.31 8.75 14.44
CA ASN A 131 4.63 9.18 14.92
C ASN A 131 5.14 8.30 16.09
N GLN A 132 4.82 7.00 16.03
CA GLN A 132 5.19 6.02 17.04
C GLN A 132 6.04 4.90 16.43
N LYS A 133 7.33 5.15 16.27
CA LYS A 133 8.28 4.13 15.80
C LYS A 133 8.43 3.05 16.86
N ILE A 134 8.06 1.82 16.52
CA ILE A 134 8.27 0.66 17.39
C ILE A 134 9.77 0.36 17.47
N VAL A 135 10.28 0.24 18.68
CA VAL A 135 11.70 0.02 18.96
C VAL A 135 11.96 -1.35 19.61
N SER A 136 10.98 -1.91 20.29
CA SER A 136 11.12 -3.24 20.88
C SER A 136 9.79 -3.98 20.97
N VAL A 137 9.89 -5.30 20.95
CA VAL A 137 8.80 -6.24 21.22
C VAL A 137 9.32 -7.30 22.15
N THR A 138 8.55 -7.60 23.19
CA THR A 138 8.84 -8.66 24.16
C THR A 138 7.60 -9.55 24.30
N ASN A 139 7.79 -10.86 24.22
CA ASN A 139 6.72 -11.83 24.42
C ASN A 139 6.87 -12.43 25.83
N ASN A 140 5.91 -12.19 26.70
CA ASN A 140 5.86 -12.69 28.07
C ASN A 140 4.68 -13.68 28.18
N GLN A 141 4.93 -14.95 27.87
CA GLN A 141 4.03 -16.11 27.99
C GLN A 141 2.64 -15.96 27.39
N ASN A 142 1.83 -14.96 27.80
CA ASN A 142 0.46 -14.75 27.30
C ASN A 142 0.22 -13.30 26.83
N LYS A 143 1.23 -12.45 26.82
CA LYS A 143 1.12 -11.04 26.48
C LYS A 143 2.32 -10.55 25.71
N ILE A 144 2.04 -9.74 24.73
CA ILE A 144 3.06 -9.08 23.91
C ILE A 144 3.16 -7.63 24.38
N ILE A 145 4.37 -7.20 24.71
CA ILE A 145 4.66 -5.80 25.01
C ILE A 145 5.35 -5.20 23.79
N VAL A 146 4.72 -4.22 23.20
CA VAL A 146 5.23 -3.47 22.05
C VAL A 146 5.59 -2.07 22.54
N GLN A 147 6.82 -1.64 22.33
CA GLN A 147 7.29 -0.33 22.80
C GLN A 147 7.66 0.57 21.64
N SER A 148 7.16 1.80 21.70
CA SER A 148 7.67 2.95 20.95
C SER A 148 8.59 3.80 21.84
N ALA A 149 9.03 4.96 21.34
CA ALA A 149 9.84 5.86 22.14
C ALA A 149 9.07 6.47 23.33
N SER A 150 7.74 6.58 23.25
CA SER A 150 6.91 7.30 24.25
C SER A 150 5.79 6.46 24.88
N ILE A 151 5.34 5.39 24.22
CA ILE A 151 4.19 4.59 24.64
C ILE A 151 4.58 3.12 24.69
N SER A 152 4.05 2.40 25.66
CA SER A 152 4.08 0.94 25.76
C SER A 152 2.68 0.39 25.52
N PHE A 153 2.56 -0.59 24.64
CA PHE A 153 1.32 -1.28 24.31
C PHE A 153 1.40 -2.71 24.83
N GLU A 154 0.40 -3.13 25.58
CA GLU A 154 0.22 -4.52 26.01
C GLU A 154 -0.92 -5.13 25.19
N ALA A 155 -0.68 -6.26 24.51
CA ALA A 155 -1.70 -6.92 23.70
C ALA A 155 -1.58 -8.45 23.75
N SER A 156 -2.67 -9.12 23.35
CA SER A 156 -2.68 -10.57 23.16
C SER A 156 -2.08 -10.98 21.80
N MET A 157 -2.13 -10.07 20.81
CA MET A 157 -1.64 -10.32 19.46
C MET A 157 -0.91 -9.09 18.89
N LEU A 158 0.15 -9.35 18.12
CA LEU A 158 0.83 -8.36 17.30
C LEU A 158 0.73 -8.79 15.82
N LEU A 159 0.17 -7.93 14.99
CA LEU A 159 0.22 -8.04 13.53
C LEU A 159 1.32 -7.14 12.99
N VAL A 160 2.27 -7.72 12.26
CA VAL A 160 3.39 -6.98 11.68
C VAL A 160 3.06 -6.64 10.23
N ALA A 161 2.87 -5.35 9.95
CA ALA A 161 2.55 -4.77 8.64
C ALA A 161 3.45 -3.56 8.32
N ASP A 162 4.69 -3.56 8.82
CA ASP A 162 5.64 -2.45 8.79
C ASP A 162 6.44 -2.33 7.47
N GLY A 163 5.98 -3.06 6.44
CA GLY A 163 6.41 -2.90 5.04
C GLY A 163 7.64 -3.70 4.64
N ALA A 164 8.13 -3.47 3.41
CA ALA A 164 9.20 -4.26 2.79
C ALA A 164 10.54 -4.21 3.57
N HIS A 165 10.80 -3.12 4.28
CA HIS A 165 11.98 -2.98 5.14
C HIS A 165 11.68 -3.27 6.61
N SER A 166 10.74 -4.18 6.87
CA SER A 166 10.28 -4.54 8.19
C SER A 166 11.41 -4.72 9.20
N PHE A 167 11.41 -3.86 10.21
CA PHE A 167 12.28 -4.00 11.37
C PHE A 167 11.84 -5.18 12.25
N LEU A 168 10.54 -5.33 12.40
CA LEU A 168 9.96 -6.35 13.26
C LEU A 168 10.13 -7.76 12.69
N ASN A 169 9.96 -7.94 11.39
CA ASN A 169 10.20 -9.23 10.76
C ASN A 169 11.63 -9.70 10.99
N LYS A 170 12.61 -8.81 10.75
CA LYS A 170 14.03 -9.12 11.00
C LYS A 170 14.35 -9.46 12.45
N LYS A 171 13.57 -8.89 13.40
CA LYS A 171 13.80 -9.08 14.83
C LYS A 171 13.08 -10.30 15.40
N LEU A 172 11.92 -10.64 14.86
CA LEU A 172 11.03 -11.68 15.39
C LEU A 172 11.15 -13.00 14.65
N THR A 173 11.75 -13.02 13.46
CA THR A 173 11.93 -14.22 12.64
C THR A 173 13.40 -14.38 12.28
N GLU A 174 13.78 -15.61 11.96
CA GLU A 174 15.10 -15.93 11.40
C GLU A 174 15.17 -15.71 9.88
N ASN A 175 14.09 -15.18 9.28
CA ASN A 175 14.00 -14.98 7.84
C ASN A 175 15.02 -13.93 7.39
N VAL A 176 15.98 -14.37 6.61
CA VAL A 176 16.93 -13.50 5.90
C VAL A 176 16.40 -13.27 4.50
N VAL A 177 16.33 -12.01 4.08
CA VAL A 177 16.02 -11.69 2.67
C VAL A 177 17.18 -12.18 1.82
N GLU A 178 16.93 -13.20 1.00
CA GLU A 178 17.92 -13.70 0.06
C GLU A 178 18.19 -12.66 -1.03
N LYS A 179 19.47 -12.45 -1.36
CA LYS A 179 19.87 -11.41 -2.34
C LYS A 179 19.24 -11.62 -3.71
N ASP A 180 19.04 -12.87 -4.10
CA ASP A 180 18.47 -13.25 -5.40
C ASP A 180 16.96 -12.93 -5.50
N HIS A 181 16.31 -12.65 -4.37
CA HIS A 181 14.90 -12.27 -4.28
C HIS A 181 14.69 -10.78 -3.94
N PHE A 182 15.76 -9.99 -4.00
CA PHE A 182 15.70 -8.56 -3.70
C PHE A 182 15.70 -7.74 -5.00
N CYS A 183 14.66 -6.94 -5.17
CA CYS A 183 14.55 -5.94 -6.23
C CYS A 183 14.54 -4.55 -5.64
N ALA A 184 15.24 -3.63 -6.26
CA ALA A 184 15.21 -2.21 -5.91
C ALA A 184 14.64 -1.40 -7.08
N GLY A 185 13.98 -0.30 -6.76
CA GLY A 185 13.45 0.62 -7.75
C GLY A 185 13.62 2.06 -7.31
N VAL A 186 13.75 2.93 -8.28
CA VAL A 186 13.72 4.39 -8.09
C VAL A 186 12.53 4.96 -8.85
N ARG A 187 11.92 6.02 -8.35
CA ARG A 187 10.84 6.69 -9.06
C ARG A 187 10.86 8.19 -8.86
N GLN A 188 10.30 8.90 -9.84
CA GLN A 188 10.10 10.34 -9.81
C GLN A 188 8.77 10.71 -10.44
N TYR A 189 8.15 11.78 -9.95
CA TYR A 189 6.96 12.36 -10.57
C TYR A 189 7.37 13.43 -11.58
N TYR A 190 6.67 13.42 -12.72
CA TYR A 190 6.81 14.42 -13.77
C TYR A 190 5.48 15.12 -14.00
N SER A 191 5.55 16.41 -14.34
CA SER A 191 4.39 17.23 -14.70
C SER A 191 4.44 17.60 -16.19
N ASN A 192 3.32 18.03 -16.76
CA ASN A 192 3.19 18.45 -18.14
C ASN A 192 3.60 17.34 -19.13
N VAL A 193 3.39 16.09 -18.76
CA VAL A 193 3.64 14.94 -19.63
C VAL A 193 2.52 14.88 -20.68
N LYS A 194 2.92 14.61 -21.93
CA LYS A 194 2.03 14.54 -23.09
C LYS A 194 2.06 13.14 -23.70
N ASP A 195 1.15 12.90 -24.63
CA ASP A 195 1.11 11.72 -25.49
C ASP A 195 0.89 10.40 -24.71
N PHE A 196 0.20 10.47 -23.58
CA PHE A 196 -0.29 9.26 -22.91
C PHE A 196 -1.20 8.45 -23.83
N HIS A 197 -1.24 7.16 -23.59
CA HIS A 197 -2.23 6.31 -24.26
C HIS A 197 -3.66 6.83 -23.99
N PRO A 198 -4.52 7.00 -25.02
CA PRO A 198 -5.85 7.60 -24.86
C PRO A 198 -6.75 6.86 -23.87
N GLU A 199 -6.50 5.55 -23.65
CA GLU A 199 -7.23 4.74 -22.67
C GLU A 199 -6.44 4.55 -21.37
N ASN A 200 -5.49 5.41 -21.05
CA ASN A 200 -4.68 5.37 -19.83
C ASN A 200 -3.98 4.02 -19.61
N HIS A 201 -3.42 3.42 -20.66
CA HIS A 201 -2.57 2.25 -20.45
C HIS A 201 -1.33 2.65 -19.65
N ILE A 202 -0.94 1.81 -18.70
CA ILE A 202 0.37 1.90 -18.08
C ILE A 202 1.43 1.41 -19.06
N GLU A 203 2.61 2.05 -19.09
CA GLU A 203 3.68 1.69 -20.00
C GLU A 203 4.84 1.01 -19.29
N LEU A 204 5.32 -0.07 -19.88
CA LEU A 204 6.49 -0.84 -19.44
C LEU A 204 7.51 -0.90 -20.57
N HIS A 205 8.64 -0.25 -20.37
CA HIS A 205 9.73 -0.14 -21.34
C HIS A 205 10.87 -1.07 -20.96
N PHE A 206 11.24 -1.96 -21.85
CA PHE A 206 12.33 -2.91 -21.67
C PHE A 206 13.56 -2.47 -22.46
N TYR A 207 14.68 -2.36 -21.80
CA TYR A 207 15.99 -2.04 -22.40
C TYR A 207 16.96 -3.17 -22.13
N LYS A 208 17.84 -3.47 -23.12
CA LYS A 208 18.77 -4.60 -23.00
C LYS A 208 19.63 -4.54 -21.75
N ASP A 209 20.09 -3.33 -21.40
CA ASP A 209 21.08 -3.11 -20.34
C ASP A 209 20.51 -3.21 -18.92
N ILE A 210 19.18 -3.25 -18.81
CA ILE A 210 18.48 -3.29 -17.50
C ILE A 210 17.63 -4.55 -17.31
N LEU A 211 17.57 -5.45 -18.31
CA LEU A 211 16.84 -6.71 -18.15
C LEU A 211 17.43 -7.55 -17.00
N PRO A 212 16.59 -8.20 -16.20
CA PRO A 212 15.13 -8.36 -16.30
C PRO A 212 14.31 -7.17 -15.78
N GLY A 213 14.94 -6.08 -15.36
CA GLY A 213 14.26 -4.87 -14.95
C GLY A 213 13.59 -4.14 -16.12
N TYR A 214 12.80 -3.14 -15.80
CA TYR A 214 12.09 -2.30 -16.76
C TYR A 214 11.92 -0.88 -16.25
N LEU A 215 11.75 0.07 -17.16
CA LEU A 215 11.30 1.42 -16.87
C LEU A 215 9.78 1.44 -17.01
N TRP A 216 9.09 2.07 -16.07
CA TRP A 216 7.65 2.30 -16.17
C TRP A 216 7.32 3.77 -16.35
N ILE A 217 6.23 4.04 -17.08
CA ILE A 217 5.58 5.34 -17.17
C ILE A 217 4.11 5.13 -16.89
N PHE A 218 3.66 5.56 -15.73
CA PHE A 218 2.28 5.40 -15.31
C PHE A 218 1.59 6.76 -15.25
N PRO A 219 0.52 6.96 -16.04
CA PRO A 219 -0.17 8.22 -16.09
C PRO A 219 -0.85 8.50 -14.74
N LEU A 220 -0.91 9.78 -14.38
CA LEU A 220 -1.56 10.29 -13.18
C LEU A 220 -2.49 11.46 -13.54
N PRO A 221 -3.46 11.81 -12.69
CA PRO A 221 -4.32 12.98 -12.91
C PRO A 221 -3.51 14.26 -13.17
N GLY A 222 -4.06 15.17 -13.99
CA GLY A 222 -3.45 16.48 -14.24
C GLY A 222 -2.20 16.44 -15.13
N ASN A 223 -2.15 15.56 -16.11
CA ASN A 223 -0.99 15.39 -17.01
C ASN A 223 0.33 15.15 -16.27
N GLN A 224 0.25 14.39 -15.19
CA GLN A 224 1.42 13.93 -14.44
C GLN A 224 1.71 12.47 -14.76
N ALA A 225 2.94 12.06 -14.49
CA ALA A 225 3.33 10.64 -14.55
C ALA A 225 4.18 10.26 -13.34
N ASN A 226 4.02 9.02 -12.90
CA ASN A 226 5.02 8.32 -12.11
C ASN A 226 5.92 7.58 -13.09
N VAL A 227 7.19 7.95 -13.10
CA VAL A 227 8.22 7.30 -13.92
C VAL A 227 9.24 6.68 -13.01
N GLY A 228 9.59 5.44 -13.27
CA GLY A 228 10.59 4.78 -12.48
C GLY A 228 11.26 3.63 -13.19
N LEU A 229 12.24 3.08 -12.52
CA LEU A 229 13.11 2.00 -13.00
C LEU A 229 13.27 0.98 -11.87
N GLY A 230 13.11 -0.28 -12.18
CA GLY A 230 13.31 -1.38 -11.25
C GLY A 230 13.65 -2.68 -11.95
#